data_8e631c92799c9385c39c64e8473bccbd
#
_entry.id   8e631c92799c9385c39c64e8473bccbd
#
_cell.length_a   1.000
_cell.length_b   1.000
_cell.length_c   1.000
_cell.angle_alpha   90.00
_cell.angle_beta   90.00
_cell.angle_gamma   90.00
#
_symmetry.space_group_name_H-M   'P 1'
#
loop_
_entity.id
_entity.type
_entity.pdbx_description
1 polymer ?
#
loop_
_entity_poly.entity_id
_entity_poly.type
_entity_poly.pdbx_seq_one_letter_code
_entity_poly.pdbx_strand_id
1 'polypeptide(L)'
;MRQKLGNRRPTITLVLETETDKYYVSFGLDLSDFTVREVFIRGSKIGSDMDILLDDASVVLSLALQYGVPLDQLVHSLHTGREEGGKSIVARVIALMNEEVVKIQTAIPHRVSPSLEDVSEQDHPAKEGEGVLPEA
;
A
#
# COMPACT_ATOMS: atom_id res chain seq x y z
N MET A 1 -17.88 1.16 1.02
CA MET A 1 -17.87 0.02 1.94
C MET A 1 -16.45 -0.33 2.34
N ARG A 2 -16.26 -0.69 3.58
CA ARG A 2 -14.92 -0.94 4.11
C ARG A 2 -14.32 -2.21 3.53
N GLN A 3 -13.08 -2.12 3.05
CA GLN A 3 -12.38 -3.24 2.44
C GLN A 3 -11.26 -3.68 3.34
N LYS A 4 -11.56 -4.61 4.23
CA LYS A 4 -10.55 -5.15 5.14
C LYS A 4 -9.73 -6.22 4.44
N LEU A 5 -8.47 -6.34 4.84
CA LEU A 5 -7.63 -7.41 4.33
C LEU A 5 -7.99 -8.73 4.99
N GLY A 6 -7.71 -9.81 4.28
CA GLY A 6 -7.90 -11.14 4.83
C GLY A 6 -6.86 -11.44 5.90
N ASN A 7 -7.02 -12.61 6.53
CA ASN A 7 -6.08 -13.02 7.58
C ASN A 7 -4.68 -13.26 7.04
N ARG A 8 -4.57 -13.68 5.80
CA ARG A 8 -3.26 -13.90 5.17
C ARG A 8 -3.09 -12.82 4.12
N ARG A 9 -2.10 -11.97 4.32
CA ARG A 9 -1.88 -10.86 3.41
C ARG A 9 -0.41 -10.47 3.41
N PRO A 10 0.09 -10.00 2.27
CA PRO A 10 1.47 -9.54 2.23
C PRO A 10 1.63 -8.27 3.05
N THR A 11 2.72 -8.20 3.77
CA THR A 11 3.03 -7.05 4.61
C THR A 11 4.46 -6.63 4.33
N ILE A 12 4.68 -5.33 4.23
CA ILE A 12 6.01 -4.77 4.03
C ILE A 12 6.34 -3.93 5.24
N THR A 13 7.55 -4.10 5.75
CA THR A 13 8.03 -3.32 6.89
C THR A 13 9.20 -2.46 6.43
N LEU A 14 9.12 -1.18 6.71
CA LEU A 14 10.15 -0.21 6.39
C LEU A 14 10.58 0.50 7.66
N VAL A 15 11.78 1.09 7.61
CA VAL A 15 12.29 1.88 8.72
C VAL A 15 12.40 3.33 8.24
N LEU A 16 11.79 4.23 8.99
CA LEU A 16 11.93 5.66 8.78
C LEU A 16 12.86 6.19 9.85
N GLU A 17 14.02 6.70 9.44
CA GLU A 17 14.97 7.27 10.37
C GLU A 17 14.91 8.78 10.31
N THR A 18 14.83 9.41 11.48
CA THR A 18 14.97 10.85 11.59
C THR A 18 16.28 11.12 12.31
N GLU A 19 16.57 12.39 12.55
CA GLU A 19 17.79 12.76 13.24
C GLU A 19 17.83 12.22 14.66
N THR A 20 16.68 12.03 15.27
CA THR A 20 16.62 11.64 16.67
C THR A 20 16.08 10.25 16.93
N ASP A 21 15.26 9.70 16.03
CA ASP A 21 14.55 8.47 16.31
C ASP A 21 14.39 7.60 15.09
N LYS A 22 14.04 6.35 15.32
CA LYS A 22 13.66 5.42 14.26
C LYS A 22 12.20 5.04 14.44
N TYR A 23 11.51 4.86 13.33
CA TYR A 23 10.11 4.44 13.32
C TYR A 23 9.98 3.25 12.41
N TYR A 24 9.21 2.26 12.83
CA TYR A 24 8.97 1.06 12.05
C TYR A 24 7.58 1.14 11.46
N VAL A 25 7.50 1.01 10.16
CA VAL A 25 6.25 1.16 9.43
C VAL A 25 5.95 -0.15 8.75
N SER A 26 4.82 -0.76 9.11
CA SER A 26 4.36 -1.98 8.44
C SER A 26 3.06 -1.67 7.75
N PHE A 27 2.95 -2.08 6.49
CA PHE A 27 1.70 -1.86 5.78
C PHE A 27 1.32 -3.10 4.99
N GLY A 28 0.02 -3.37 4.97
CA GLY A 28 -0.53 -4.54 4.32
C GLY A 28 -1.13 -4.19 2.97
N LEU A 29 -0.94 -5.08 2.00
CA LEU A 29 -1.38 -4.87 0.64
C LEU A 29 -2.52 -5.80 0.28
N ASP A 30 -3.43 -5.28 -0.53
CA ASP A 30 -4.45 -6.09 -1.16
C ASP A 30 -3.83 -6.72 -2.40
N LEU A 31 -3.81 -8.04 -2.47
CA LEU A 31 -3.17 -8.73 -3.59
C LEU A 31 -3.89 -8.51 -4.91
N SER A 32 -5.16 -8.15 -4.88
CA SER A 32 -5.91 -7.99 -6.13
C SER A 32 -5.45 -6.79 -6.93
N ASP A 33 -5.02 -5.73 -6.26
CA ASP A 33 -4.64 -4.49 -6.95
C ASP A 33 -3.39 -3.83 -6.36
N PHE A 34 -2.76 -4.47 -5.40
CA PHE A 34 -1.56 -3.96 -4.73
C PHE A 34 -1.76 -2.59 -4.08
N THR A 35 -2.96 -2.33 -3.58
CA THR A 35 -3.22 -1.12 -2.83
C THR A 35 -3.00 -1.37 -1.35
N VAL A 36 -2.57 -0.32 -0.64
CA VAL A 36 -2.38 -0.41 0.80
C VAL A 36 -3.73 -0.29 1.47
N ARG A 37 -4.02 -1.19 2.40
CA ARG A 37 -5.28 -1.17 3.14
C ARG A 37 -5.10 -1.03 4.64
N GLU A 38 -3.89 -1.15 5.13
CA GLU A 38 -3.63 -0.97 6.56
C GLU A 38 -2.20 -0.53 6.76
N VAL A 39 -1.96 0.15 7.86
CA VAL A 39 -0.64 0.62 8.23
C VAL A 39 -0.51 0.60 9.73
N PHE A 40 0.67 0.25 10.20
CA PHE A 40 1.04 0.25 11.61
C PHE A 40 2.35 0.99 11.74
N ILE A 41 2.40 1.96 12.67
CA ILE A 41 3.58 2.79 12.88
C ILE A 41 4.00 2.65 14.33
N ARG A 42 5.24 2.23 14.55
CA ARG A 42 5.76 2.08 15.92
C ARG A 42 7.00 2.93 16.07
N GLY A 43 7.05 3.66 17.18
CA GLY A 43 8.25 4.41 17.51
C GLY A 43 9.22 3.58 18.30
N SER A 44 10.40 4.15 18.58
CA SER A 44 11.40 3.46 19.37
C SER A 44 11.09 3.49 20.85
N LYS A 45 10.28 4.45 21.32
CA LYS A 45 9.95 4.56 22.73
C LYS A 45 8.52 4.08 22.95
N ILE A 46 8.41 2.82 23.31
CA ILE A 46 7.11 2.17 23.50
C ILE A 46 6.40 2.81 24.69
N GLY A 47 5.11 3.13 24.48
CA GLY A 47 4.28 3.70 25.52
C GLY A 47 4.42 5.20 25.70
N SER A 48 5.28 5.86 24.91
CA SER A 48 5.40 7.31 24.97
C SER A 48 4.18 7.95 24.33
N ASP A 49 4.00 9.25 24.57
CA ASP A 49 2.89 9.97 23.96
C ASP A 49 2.93 9.88 22.44
N MET A 50 4.12 9.98 21.87
CA MET A 50 4.26 9.87 20.43
C MET A 50 3.86 8.48 19.95
N ASP A 51 4.27 7.44 20.66
CA ASP A 51 3.94 6.07 20.28
C ASP A 51 2.42 5.86 20.31
N ILE A 52 1.77 6.37 21.34
CA ILE A 52 0.31 6.27 21.46
C ILE A 52 -0.37 7.04 20.35
N LEU A 53 0.12 8.24 20.06
CA LEU A 53 -0.45 9.05 18.98
C LEU A 53 -0.30 8.35 17.64
N LEU A 54 0.84 7.71 17.41
CA LEU A 54 1.07 7.00 16.15
C LEU A 54 0.18 5.77 16.03
N ASP A 55 -0.13 5.11 17.17
CA ASP A 55 -1.09 4.01 17.14
C ASP A 55 -2.46 4.51 16.69
N ASP A 56 -2.93 5.61 17.26
CA ASP A 56 -4.22 6.16 16.87
C ASP A 56 -4.21 6.63 15.41
N ALA A 57 -3.14 7.27 15.00
CA ALA A 57 -3.01 7.69 13.60
C ALA A 57 -3.06 6.49 12.67
N SER A 58 -2.42 5.39 13.06
CA SER A 58 -2.44 4.17 12.25
C SER A 58 -3.85 3.64 12.07
N VAL A 59 -4.66 3.67 13.13
CA VAL A 59 -6.05 3.23 13.05
C VAL A 59 -6.84 4.12 12.08
N VAL A 60 -6.71 5.44 12.22
CA VAL A 60 -7.43 6.37 11.36
C VAL A 60 -7.01 6.22 9.91
N LEU A 61 -5.70 6.11 9.66
CA LEU A 61 -5.19 5.94 8.31
C LEU A 61 -5.66 4.62 7.70
N SER A 62 -5.62 3.55 8.49
CA SER A 62 -6.06 2.25 7.99
C SER A 62 -7.54 2.30 7.62
N LEU A 63 -8.36 2.93 8.44
CA LEU A 63 -9.77 3.08 8.13
C LEU A 63 -9.97 3.87 6.84
N ALA A 64 -9.24 4.98 6.68
CA ALA A 64 -9.36 5.79 5.47
C ALA A 64 -9.03 4.95 4.23
N LEU A 65 -7.93 4.19 4.30
CA LEU A 65 -7.51 3.36 3.18
C LEU A 65 -8.52 2.26 2.87
N GLN A 66 -9.09 1.66 3.92
CA GLN A 66 -10.07 0.59 3.75
C GLN A 66 -11.39 1.11 3.18
N TYR A 67 -11.70 2.37 3.39
CA TYR A 67 -12.89 2.98 2.80
C TYR A 67 -12.62 3.63 1.45
N GLY A 68 -11.40 3.47 0.93
CA GLY A 68 -11.15 3.83 -0.45
C GLY A 68 -10.44 5.15 -0.69
N VAL A 69 -9.95 5.80 0.35
CA VAL A 69 -9.17 7.03 0.15
C VAL A 69 -7.86 6.64 -0.51
N PRO A 70 -7.53 7.22 -1.67
CA PRO A 70 -6.26 6.86 -2.33
C PRO A 70 -5.07 7.35 -1.52
N LEU A 71 -4.01 6.57 -1.53
CA LEU A 71 -2.81 6.91 -0.77
C LEU A 71 -2.20 8.23 -1.25
N ASP A 72 -2.18 8.46 -2.56
CA ASP A 72 -1.62 9.69 -3.09
C ASP A 72 -2.42 10.92 -2.67
N GLN A 73 -3.71 10.77 -2.44
CA GLN A 73 -4.51 11.87 -1.91
C GLN A 73 -4.08 12.21 -0.50
N LEU A 74 -3.77 11.21 0.32
CA LEU A 74 -3.28 11.45 1.67
C LEU A 74 -1.93 12.15 1.63
N VAL A 75 -1.05 11.73 0.74
CA VAL A 75 0.25 12.38 0.56
C VAL A 75 0.06 13.87 0.24
N HIS A 76 -0.81 14.14 -0.71
CA HIS A 76 -1.05 15.50 -1.15
C HIS A 76 -1.64 16.34 -0.02
N SER A 77 -2.62 15.78 0.68
CA SER A 77 -3.34 16.52 1.72
C SER A 77 -2.44 16.89 2.89
N LEU A 78 -1.57 15.97 3.28
CA LEU A 78 -0.73 16.18 4.45
C LEU A 78 0.49 17.04 4.17
N HIS A 79 0.87 17.17 2.90
CA HIS A 79 2.03 17.98 2.56
C HIS A 79 1.66 19.38 2.09
N THR A 80 0.43 19.61 1.75
CA THR A 80 0.00 20.88 1.19
C THR A 80 0.23 22.01 2.19
N GLY A 81 0.88 23.06 1.74
CA GLY A 81 1.06 24.25 2.55
C GLY A 81 2.12 24.15 3.62
N ARG A 82 2.93 23.10 3.60
CA ARG A 82 3.97 22.92 4.60
C ARG A 82 5.33 22.95 3.95
N GLU A 83 6.28 23.54 4.68
CA GLU A 83 7.66 23.54 4.26
C GLU A 83 8.29 22.21 4.57
N GLU A 84 9.45 21.99 3.98
CA GLU A 84 10.15 20.72 4.12
C GLU A 84 10.32 20.32 5.59
N GLY A 85 10.77 21.25 6.41
CA GLY A 85 11.04 20.94 7.81
C GLY A 85 9.81 20.83 8.69
N GLY A 86 8.64 21.16 8.15
CA GLY A 86 7.42 21.13 8.95
C GLY A 86 6.59 19.88 8.82
N LYS A 87 7.10 18.87 8.12
CA LYS A 87 6.34 17.66 7.92
C LYS A 87 6.33 16.81 9.18
N SER A 88 5.15 16.30 9.52
CA SER A 88 5.00 15.42 10.67
C SER A 88 5.55 14.03 10.35
N ILE A 89 5.73 13.22 11.39
CA ILE A 89 6.12 11.82 11.20
C ILE A 89 5.09 11.11 10.33
N VAL A 90 3.80 11.37 10.56
CA VAL A 90 2.74 10.74 9.78
C VAL A 90 2.87 11.10 8.30
N ALA A 91 3.12 12.36 7.98
CA ALA A 91 3.29 12.79 6.60
C ALA A 91 4.48 12.10 5.95
N ARG A 92 5.58 11.97 6.68
CA ARG A 92 6.77 11.29 6.17
C ARG A 92 6.53 9.81 5.94
N VAL A 93 5.80 9.17 6.85
CA VAL A 93 5.46 7.76 6.72
C VAL A 93 4.62 7.52 5.47
N ILE A 94 3.61 8.36 5.26
CA ILE A 94 2.73 8.20 4.11
C ILE A 94 3.49 8.41 2.81
N ALA A 95 4.39 9.39 2.77
CA ALA A 95 5.21 9.62 1.58
C ALA A 95 6.11 8.41 1.30
N LEU A 96 6.70 7.84 2.34
CA LEU A 96 7.57 6.68 2.20
C LEU A 96 6.79 5.48 1.67
N MET A 97 5.59 5.25 2.22
CA MET A 97 4.73 4.17 1.76
C MET A 97 4.37 4.35 0.29
N ASN A 98 4.04 5.57 -0.09
CA ASN A 98 3.64 5.82 -1.47
C ASN A 98 4.78 5.56 -2.44
N GLU A 99 6.00 5.93 -2.07
CA GLU A 99 7.16 5.63 -2.89
C GLU A 99 7.33 4.13 -3.08
N GLU A 100 7.18 3.36 -2.00
CA GLU A 100 7.34 1.92 -2.07
C GLU A 100 6.26 1.27 -2.93
N VAL A 101 5.02 1.72 -2.76
CA VAL A 101 3.91 1.16 -3.52
C VAL A 101 4.09 1.44 -5.01
N VAL A 102 4.53 2.63 -5.36
CA VAL A 102 4.77 2.97 -6.76
C VAL A 102 5.84 2.06 -7.35
N LYS A 103 6.92 1.79 -6.59
CA LYS A 103 7.95 0.87 -7.06
C LYS A 103 7.41 -0.52 -7.29
N ILE A 104 6.57 -1.00 -6.38
CA ILE A 104 6.00 -2.34 -6.50
C ILE A 104 5.11 -2.42 -7.73
N GLN A 105 4.24 -1.45 -7.90
CA GLN A 105 3.31 -1.44 -9.02
C GLN A 105 4.04 -1.31 -10.35
N THR A 106 5.13 -0.55 -10.37
CA THR A 106 5.92 -0.38 -11.57
C THR A 106 6.69 -1.65 -11.91
N ALA A 107 7.16 -2.38 -10.90
CA ALA A 107 7.95 -3.57 -11.12
C ALA A 107 7.14 -4.74 -11.67
N ILE A 108 5.79 -4.67 -11.58
CA ILE A 108 4.92 -5.74 -12.08
C ILE A 108 3.89 -5.12 -13.02
N PRO A 109 4.32 -4.61 -14.15
CA PRO A 109 3.44 -3.80 -15.00
C PRO A 109 2.25 -4.56 -15.57
N HIS A 110 2.41 -5.82 -15.95
CA HIS A 110 1.28 -6.53 -16.53
C HIS A 110 0.27 -6.96 -15.48
N ARG A 111 0.58 -6.82 -14.20
CA ARG A 111 -0.41 -7.05 -13.17
C ARG A 111 -1.09 -5.77 -12.75
N VAL A 112 -0.43 -4.65 -13.04
CA VAL A 112 -0.95 -3.36 -12.60
C VAL A 112 -2.18 -2.98 -13.40
N SER A 113 -2.18 -3.23 -14.68
CA SER A 113 -3.33 -2.83 -15.48
C SER A 113 -3.61 -3.87 -16.56
N PRO A 114 -4.12 -5.02 -16.18
CA PRO A 114 -4.50 -6.01 -17.16
C PRO A 114 -5.72 -5.52 -17.92
N SER A 115 -5.64 -5.55 -19.24
CA SER A 115 -6.79 -5.19 -20.04
C SER A 115 -7.65 -6.42 -20.23
N LEU A 116 -8.92 -6.19 -20.52
CA LEU A 116 -9.81 -7.31 -20.79
C LEU A 116 -9.40 -8.05 -22.04
N GLU A 117 -8.84 -7.34 -22.98
CA GLU A 117 -8.39 -7.99 -24.21
C GLU A 117 -7.26 -8.95 -23.94
N ASP A 118 -6.33 -8.54 -23.10
CA ASP A 118 -5.23 -9.40 -22.75
C ASP A 118 -5.72 -10.69 -22.13
N VAL A 119 -6.66 -10.55 -21.22
CA VAL A 119 -7.21 -11.72 -20.54
C VAL A 119 -7.90 -12.64 -21.54
N SER A 120 -8.64 -12.05 -22.46
CA SER A 120 -9.34 -12.86 -23.44
C SER A 120 -8.38 -13.66 -24.30
N GLU A 121 -7.31 -13.05 -24.71
CA GLU A 121 -6.35 -13.74 -25.54
C GLU A 121 -5.72 -14.90 -24.83
N GLN A 122 -5.45 -14.72 -23.56
CA GLN A 122 -4.83 -15.78 -22.81
C GLN A 122 -5.71 -16.99 -22.64
N ASP A 123 -6.97 -16.78 -22.62
CA ASP A 123 -7.88 -17.89 -22.48
C ASP A 123 -7.93 -18.76 -23.69
N HIS A 124 -7.53 -18.25 -24.77
CA HIS A 124 -7.56 -19.02 -25.90
C HIS A 124 -6.60 -20.06 -25.96
N PRO A 125 -6.35 -20.70 -25.79
CA PRO A 125 -5.42 -21.50 -25.96
C PRO A 125 -5.55 -22.60 -26.68
N ALA A 126 -5.87 -22.25 -27.06
CA ALA A 126 -5.89 -22.74 -27.52
C ALA A 126 -6.11 -23.64 -27.71
N LYS A 127 -6.20 -23.70 -28.02
CA LYS A 127 -6.58 -24.06 -28.36
C LYS A 127 -6.49 -24.97 -28.23
N GLU A 128 -6.29 -24.86 -28.18
CA GLU A 128 -6.26 -25.28 -28.23
C GLU A 128 -6.20 -26.05 -28.08
N GLY A 129 -6.13 -26.35 -28.43
CA GLY A 129 -6.16 -26.61 -28.51
C GLY A 129 -6.05 -27.22 -28.23
N GLU A 130 -5.87 -27.09 -28.42
CA GLU A 130 -5.88 -27.32 -28.37
C GLU A 130 -5.86 -27.82 -27.99
N GLY A 131 -5.79 -28.15 -28.25
CA GLY A 131 -5.92 -28.23 -28.12
C GLY A 131 -6.04 -28.81 -27.82
N VAL A 132 -5.95 -28.85 -28.05
CA VAL A 132 -6.23 -28.96 -28.03
C VAL A 132 -6.57 -29.56 -27.88
N LEU A 133 -6.50 -29.66 -28.12
CA LEU A 133 -7.01 -29.87 -28.27
C LEU A 133 -7.51 -30.49 -28.37
N PRO A 134 -7.56 -30.67 -28.79
CA PRO A 134 -8.17 -30.89 -29.18
C PRO A 134 -8.70 -31.35 -29.33
N GLU A 135 -8.38 -31.49 -29.66
CA GLU A 135 -8.94 -31.29 -30.05
C GLU A 135 -9.30 -31.64 -29.83
N ALA A 136 -9.01 -31.69 -30.00
CA ALA A 136 -9.44 -31.52 -29.98
C ALA A 136 -9.62 -31.55 -29.76
#